data_a3e7be5841421f66f450f7722d856d6d
#
_entry.id   a3e7be5841421f66f450f7722d856d6d
#
_cell.length_a   1.000
_cell.length_b   1.000
_cell.length_c   1.000
_cell.angle_alpha   90.00
_cell.angle_beta   90.00
_cell.angle_gamma   90.00
#
_symmetry.space_group_name_H-M   'P 1'
#
loop_
_entity.id
_entity.type
_entity.pdbx_description
1 polymer ?
#
loop_
_entity_poly.entity_id
_entity_poly.type
_entity_poly.pdbx_seq_one_letter_code
_entity_poly.pdbx_strand_id
1 'polypeptide(L)'
;MDWELKRELKEQLQEEQGYYVYPVGTRTRFALVYPNSYFVGMSNLGFHIIYDLLNKRGDTACERVFLPERTKIARYENTRTPIMSMETQSPLYDFEVLGFAVSFEMDYFNILQLLALGKVKAKAAERGERDPILIAGGPCPTFNPEPLAAIFDAFIIGEGEVVVPAFMDVYHEAKQEGLSRRETLQKLAAVPGVYVPSLYAHHYDGEGHLTAIEPLPGAPKAVARQWVHDLDAYPAHTVVVTDNTEFNFYLIETARGCGRRFCMAGYCFRKPRNRSLAVINEEVQEALKYRKRIGLMGAAISDYPEIDALCKDILGEGLSMSVASFRADSVTKELVDSLAESGLKTLTMAPEAGSDRMRAVINKGIEEHHLFHSMDLGLSAGIRNFRLYIMVGLPFEQEEDIDAIIDLAERLKDYMEERGSKGTLTLSVNPFIPKPFTPFQWEPMADRKVVEKRLKRLEKTLRRRKHVVVNIESPKEAYIQGVLSRGDRRVGEALVLAHELGGSKSFKRAMKEMRLDPAFYLYRKRPESEIFPWERLDMGFKKSYLYEELKRAAELKPTIPCFEGCHRCGVC
;
A
#
# COMPACT_ATOMS: atom_id res chain seq x y z
N MET A 1 -34.61 5.53 -4.11
CA MET A 1 -33.36 6.25 -3.69
C MET A 1 -33.62 6.84 -2.32
N ASP A 2 -32.74 6.59 -1.36
CA ASP A 2 -32.87 7.13 0.01
C ASP A 2 -32.30 8.57 0.03
N TRP A 3 -33.16 9.53 0.27
CA TRP A 3 -32.84 10.97 0.27
C TRP A 3 -31.98 11.39 1.46
N GLU A 4 -32.03 10.66 2.57
CA GLU A 4 -31.23 10.94 3.75
C GLU A 4 -29.77 10.54 3.53
N LEU A 5 -29.50 9.38 2.90
CA LEU A 5 -28.14 9.00 2.49
C LEU A 5 -27.53 10.04 1.53
N LYS A 6 -28.33 10.55 0.60
CA LYS A 6 -27.89 11.61 -0.32
C LYS A 6 -27.60 12.92 0.42
N ARG A 7 -28.44 13.29 1.37
CA ARG A 7 -28.27 14.48 2.20
C ARG A 7 -26.99 14.38 3.04
N GLU A 8 -26.76 13.24 3.69
CA GLU A 8 -25.55 13.01 4.50
C GLU A 8 -24.26 13.19 3.69
N LEU A 9 -24.21 12.66 2.45
CA LEU A 9 -23.05 12.86 1.56
C LEU A 9 -22.86 14.33 1.20
N LYS A 10 -23.96 15.04 0.95
CA LYS A 10 -23.92 16.47 0.63
C LYS A 10 -23.46 17.31 1.83
N GLU A 11 -23.92 16.98 3.02
CA GLU A 11 -23.50 17.64 4.28
C GLU A 11 -22.02 17.41 4.52
N GLN A 12 -21.54 16.17 4.34
CA GLN A 12 -20.11 15.84 4.47
C GLN A 12 -19.24 16.58 3.45
N LEU A 13 -19.71 16.72 2.19
CA LEU A 13 -18.99 17.49 1.17
C LEU A 13 -18.89 18.97 1.53
N GLN A 14 -19.90 19.55 2.19
CA GLN A 14 -19.89 20.95 2.62
C GLN A 14 -18.88 21.25 3.73
N GLU A 15 -18.44 20.23 4.48
CA GLU A 15 -17.40 20.35 5.52
C GLU A 15 -15.99 20.29 4.94
N GLU A 16 -15.83 20.04 3.63
CA GLU A 16 -14.55 19.94 2.95
C GLU A 16 -14.15 21.24 2.27
N GLN A 17 -12.83 21.38 2.01
CA GLN A 17 -12.25 22.46 1.22
C GLN A 17 -11.37 21.86 0.12
N GLY A 18 -11.35 22.48 -1.07
CA GLY A 18 -10.45 22.09 -2.17
C GLY A 18 -11.00 20.99 -3.09
N TYR A 19 -12.23 20.58 -2.97
CA TYR A 19 -12.88 19.62 -3.88
C TYR A 19 -13.29 20.27 -5.22
N TYR A 20 -13.42 19.42 -6.25
CA TYR A 20 -13.84 19.84 -7.59
C TYR A 20 -15.27 19.39 -7.88
N VAL A 21 -16.08 20.26 -8.46
CA VAL A 21 -17.41 19.90 -8.97
C VAL A 21 -17.59 20.45 -10.37
N TYR A 22 -17.97 19.59 -11.30
CA TYR A 22 -18.24 19.97 -12.69
C TYR A 22 -19.67 19.63 -13.08
N PRO A 23 -20.29 20.40 -13.99
CA PRO A 23 -21.61 20.07 -14.53
C PRO A 23 -21.62 18.69 -15.19
N VAL A 24 -22.64 17.90 -14.91
CA VAL A 24 -22.81 16.56 -15.50
C VAL A 24 -22.98 16.69 -17.02
N GLY A 25 -22.30 15.82 -17.78
CA GLY A 25 -22.41 15.76 -19.25
C GLY A 25 -21.43 16.63 -20.01
N THR A 26 -20.58 17.41 -19.34
CA THR A 26 -19.56 18.25 -19.99
C THR A 26 -18.20 17.57 -20.16
N ARG A 27 -17.93 16.54 -19.35
CA ARG A 27 -16.66 15.83 -19.29
C ARG A 27 -16.89 14.33 -19.14
N THR A 28 -15.89 13.51 -19.49
CA THR A 28 -15.89 12.08 -19.18
C THR A 28 -15.94 11.87 -17.67
N ARG A 29 -16.87 11.05 -17.21
CA ARG A 29 -17.09 10.81 -15.79
C ARG A 29 -16.21 9.68 -15.29
N PHE A 30 -15.34 10.01 -14.35
CA PHE A 30 -14.43 9.08 -13.69
C PHE A 30 -14.79 9.00 -12.20
N ALA A 31 -15.08 7.80 -11.68
CA ALA A 31 -15.19 7.59 -10.25
C ALA A 31 -13.86 7.05 -9.69
N LEU A 32 -13.23 7.81 -8.82
CA LEU A 32 -12.05 7.36 -8.07
C LEU A 32 -12.54 6.71 -6.77
N VAL A 33 -12.37 5.41 -6.67
CA VAL A 33 -12.90 4.57 -5.61
C VAL A 33 -11.80 4.16 -4.64
N TYR A 34 -11.99 4.44 -3.36
CA TYR A 34 -11.15 3.89 -2.31
C TYR A 34 -11.92 2.75 -1.60
N PRO A 35 -11.45 1.49 -1.65
CA PRO A 35 -12.22 0.37 -1.14
C PRO A 35 -12.14 0.22 0.38
N ASN A 36 -12.25 1.32 1.08
CA ASN A 36 -12.33 1.43 2.54
C ASN A 36 -13.15 2.67 2.93
N SER A 37 -13.27 2.94 4.22
CA SER A 37 -14.03 4.08 4.71
C SER A 37 -13.45 5.43 4.20
N TYR A 38 -14.29 6.44 4.19
CA TYR A 38 -13.90 7.82 3.90
C TYR A 38 -12.70 8.27 4.77
N PHE A 39 -12.77 7.97 6.07
CA PHE A 39 -11.72 8.29 7.06
C PHE A 39 -10.34 7.77 6.66
N VAL A 40 -10.27 6.52 6.20
CA VAL A 40 -9.01 5.89 5.73
C VAL A 40 -8.61 6.43 4.36
N GLY A 41 -9.57 6.53 3.43
CA GLY A 41 -9.30 6.96 2.06
C GLY A 41 -8.78 8.39 1.97
N MET A 42 -9.37 9.31 2.74
CA MET A 42 -8.93 10.70 2.79
C MET A 42 -7.60 10.91 3.54
N SER A 43 -7.07 9.85 4.16
CA SER A 43 -5.72 9.84 4.74
C SER A 43 -4.65 9.33 3.76
N ASN A 44 -5.04 8.96 2.53
CA ASN A 44 -4.15 8.42 1.50
C ASN A 44 -3.72 9.49 0.51
N LEU A 45 -2.47 9.91 0.56
CA LEU A 45 -1.94 10.97 -0.31
C LEU A 45 -2.00 10.61 -1.80
N GLY A 46 -1.74 9.36 -2.17
CA GLY A 46 -1.84 8.91 -3.56
C GLY A 46 -3.25 9.06 -4.14
N PHE A 47 -4.27 8.92 -3.31
CA PHE A 47 -5.66 9.15 -3.69
C PHE A 47 -5.91 10.64 -4.02
N HIS A 48 -5.37 11.55 -3.21
CA HIS A 48 -5.43 13.00 -3.47
C HIS A 48 -4.73 13.39 -4.76
N ILE A 49 -3.53 12.83 -5.00
CA ILE A 49 -2.73 13.11 -6.20
C ILE A 49 -3.51 12.73 -7.47
N ILE A 50 -4.09 11.54 -7.52
CA ILE A 50 -4.85 11.07 -8.69
C ILE A 50 -6.15 11.86 -8.87
N TYR A 51 -6.82 12.21 -7.77
CA TYR A 51 -8.01 13.05 -7.80
C TYR A 51 -7.73 14.44 -8.41
N ASP A 52 -6.66 15.09 -7.97
CA ASP A 52 -6.21 16.38 -8.49
C ASP A 52 -5.79 16.30 -9.95
N LEU A 53 -4.98 15.31 -10.28
CA LEU A 53 -4.47 15.07 -11.64
C LEU A 53 -5.61 14.93 -12.65
N LEU A 54 -6.61 14.12 -12.34
CA LEU A 54 -7.76 13.89 -13.22
C LEU A 54 -8.65 15.13 -13.34
N ASN A 55 -8.87 15.88 -12.26
CA ASN A 55 -9.72 17.06 -12.28
C ASN A 55 -9.06 18.28 -12.95
N LYS A 56 -7.72 18.36 -12.95
CA LYS A 56 -6.99 19.39 -13.71
C LYS A 56 -6.98 19.14 -15.22
N ARG A 57 -7.38 17.95 -15.68
CA ARG A 57 -7.66 17.70 -17.09
C ARG A 57 -8.91 18.47 -17.52
N GLY A 58 -8.91 19.03 -18.71
CA GLY A 58 -10.07 19.76 -19.25
C GLY A 58 -11.22 18.85 -19.68
N ASP A 59 -10.97 17.54 -19.87
CA ASP A 59 -11.83 16.54 -20.48
C ASP A 59 -12.43 15.52 -19.48
N THR A 60 -12.01 15.52 -18.23
CA THR A 60 -12.39 14.53 -17.22
C THR A 60 -12.98 15.22 -15.99
N ALA A 61 -14.03 14.62 -15.41
CA ALA A 61 -14.59 14.96 -14.11
C ALA A 61 -14.42 13.76 -13.19
N CYS A 62 -13.52 13.88 -12.22
CA CYS A 62 -13.22 12.84 -11.24
C CYS A 62 -13.98 13.08 -9.96
N GLU A 63 -14.77 12.08 -9.53
CA GLU A 63 -15.55 12.11 -8.30
C GLU A 63 -15.13 10.97 -7.37
N ARG A 64 -15.15 11.19 -6.06
CA ARG A 64 -14.68 10.24 -5.05
C ARG A 64 -15.79 9.32 -4.56
N VAL A 65 -15.46 8.05 -4.36
CA VAL A 65 -16.38 7.04 -3.81
C VAL A 65 -15.66 6.24 -2.73
N PHE A 66 -16.33 5.99 -1.61
CA PHE A 66 -15.80 5.25 -0.48
C PHE A 66 -16.75 4.15 -0.04
N LEU A 67 -16.24 3.14 0.69
CA LEU A 67 -17.08 2.14 1.33
C LEU A 67 -17.86 2.79 2.49
N PRO A 68 -19.17 2.67 2.54
CA PRO A 68 -19.93 3.16 3.68
C PRO A 68 -19.56 2.43 4.97
N GLU A 69 -19.76 3.08 6.11
CA GLU A 69 -19.65 2.43 7.41
C GLU A 69 -20.61 1.22 7.50
N ARG A 70 -20.20 0.19 8.24
CA ARG A 70 -20.95 -1.06 8.37
C ARG A 70 -22.42 -0.86 8.76
N THR A 71 -22.70 0.11 9.61
CA THR A 71 -24.05 0.49 10.03
C THR A 71 -24.92 1.03 8.90
N LYS A 72 -24.29 1.68 7.90
CA LYS A 72 -24.96 2.26 6.74
C LYS A 72 -25.15 1.26 5.60
N ILE A 73 -24.28 0.25 5.47
CA ILE A 73 -24.37 -0.78 4.41
C ILE A 73 -25.76 -1.42 4.37
N ALA A 74 -26.26 -1.88 5.53
CA ALA A 74 -27.59 -2.48 5.62
C ALA A 74 -28.71 -1.53 5.15
N ARG A 75 -28.54 -0.22 5.34
CA ARG A 75 -29.50 0.78 4.86
C ARG A 75 -29.46 0.92 3.34
N TYR A 76 -28.27 0.97 2.72
CA TYR A 76 -28.13 0.94 1.26
C TYR A 76 -28.82 -0.30 0.65
N GLU A 77 -28.60 -1.48 1.25
CA GLU A 77 -29.19 -2.75 0.82
C GLU A 77 -30.71 -2.76 0.98
N ASN A 78 -31.24 -2.41 2.15
CA ASN A 78 -32.68 -2.42 2.46
C ASN A 78 -33.48 -1.44 1.60
N THR A 79 -32.91 -0.25 1.34
CA THR A 79 -33.55 0.76 0.50
C THR A 79 -33.28 0.58 -0.99
N ARG A 80 -32.42 -0.39 -1.36
CA ARG A 80 -31.91 -0.62 -2.73
C ARG A 80 -31.33 0.65 -3.36
N THR A 81 -30.83 1.55 -2.53
CA THR A 81 -30.14 2.77 -2.99
C THR A 81 -28.74 2.38 -3.47
N PRO A 82 -28.33 2.74 -4.70
CA PRO A 82 -26.97 2.50 -5.15
C PRO A 82 -26.01 3.38 -4.37
N ILE A 83 -24.76 2.90 -4.20
CA ILE A 83 -23.70 3.76 -3.68
C ILE A 83 -23.47 4.93 -4.64
N MET A 84 -23.15 6.08 -4.07
CA MET A 84 -23.03 7.34 -4.80
C MET A 84 -21.67 7.98 -4.55
N SER A 85 -21.25 8.82 -5.51
CA SER A 85 -20.07 9.69 -5.38
C SER A 85 -20.29 10.80 -4.35
N MET A 86 -19.19 11.39 -3.90
CA MET A 86 -19.22 12.52 -2.96
C MET A 86 -19.70 13.82 -3.65
N GLU A 87 -19.16 14.14 -4.82
CA GLU A 87 -19.29 15.46 -5.44
C GLU A 87 -20.69 15.73 -5.95
N THR A 88 -21.24 14.84 -6.78
CA THR A 88 -22.58 15.03 -7.40
C THR A 88 -23.64 14.08 -6.84
N GLN A 89 -23.30 13.21 -5.91
CA GLN A 89 -24.16 12.13 -5.39
C GLN A 89 -24.79 11.31 -6.52
N SER A 90 -23.98 11.01 -7.53
CA SER A 90 -24.37 10.18 -8.67
C SER A 90 -24.10 8.70 -8.40
N PRO A 91 -25.01 7.80 -8.85
CA PRO A 91 -24.80 6.37 -8.76
C PRO A 91 -23.51 5.90 -9.46
N LEU A 92 -22.85 4.87 -8.91
CA LEU A 92 -21.59 4.38 -9.45
C LEU A 92 -21.68 3.86 -10.88
N TYR A 93 -22.83 3.31 -11.29
CA TYR A 93 -23.06 2.83 -12.66
C TYR A 93 -23.25 3.96 -13.70
N ASP A 94 -23.35 5.22 -13.29
CA ASP A 94 -23.45 6.38 -14.19
C ASP A 94 -22.07 6.90 -14.65
N PHE A 95 -20.98 6.31 -14.16
CA PHE A 95 -19.63 6.68 -14.53
C PHE A 95 -19.13 5.82 -15.70
N GLU A 96 -18.24 6.37 -16.51
CA GLU A 96 -17.66 5.70 -17.67
C GLU A 96 -16.44 4.86 -17.27
N VAL A 97 -15.65 5.36 -16.31
CA VAL A 97 -14.47 4.68 -15.78
C VAL A 97 -14.54 4.64 -14.25
N LEU A 98 -14.29 3.48 -13.67
CA LEU A 98 -14.15 3.31 -12.23
C LEU A 98 -12.70 2.95 -11.92
N GLY A 99 -11.95 3.86 -11.28
CA GLY A 99 -10.57 3.66 -10.89
C GLY A 99 -10.47 3.36 -9.39
N PHE A 100 -9.97 2.19 -9.04
CA PHE A 100 -9.81 1.76 -7.65
C PHE A 100 -8.38 1.96 -7.18
N ALA A 101 -8.19 2.67 -6.06
CA ALA A 101 -6.90 2.81 -5.37
C ALA A 101 -6.77 1.70 -4.31
N VAL A 102 -5.97 0.67 -4.61
CA VAL A 102 -5.89 -0.55 -3.79
C VAL A 102 -4.53 -0.64 -3.12
N SER A 103 -4.51 -0.34 -1.81
CA SER A 103 -3.28 -0.29 -1.00
C SER A 103 -3.07 -1.52 -0.11
N PHE A 104 -4.12 -2.30 0.13
CA PHE A 104 -4.10 -3.41 1.07
C PHE A 104 -4.91 -4.59 0.53
N GLU A 105 -4.36 -5.81 0.59
CA GLU A 105 -4.99 -6.99 -0.03
C GLU A 105 -6.33 -7.37 0.61
N MET A 106 -6.53 -7.07 1.90
CA MET A 106 -7.81 -7.37 2.55
C MET A 106 -8.97 -6.51 2.04
N ASP A 107 -8.69 -5.38 1.38
CA ASP A 107 -9.70 -4.53 0.74
C ASP A 107 -10.30 -5.17 -0.53
N TYR A 108 -9.75 -6.28 -1.03
CA TYR A 108 -10.32 -7.01 -2.17
C TYR A 108 -11.77 -7.46 -1.90
N PHE A 109 -12.11 -7.80 -0.66
CA PHE A 109 -13.48 -8.10 -0.27
C PHE A 109 -14.37 -6.86 -0.31
N ASN A 110 -13.83 -5.71 0.04
CA ASN A 110 -14.53 -4.43 0.04
C ASN A 110 -14.82 -3.96 -1.40
N ILE A 111 -13.95 -4.28 -2.37
CA ILE A 111 -14.18 -4.02 -3.80
C ILE A 111 -15.47 -4.68 -4.25
N LEU A 112 -15.65 -5.96 -3.94
CA LEU A 112 -16.86 -6.70 -4.33
C LEU A 112 -18.12 -6.14 -3.64
N GLN A 113 -18.02 -5.74 -2.37
CA GLN A 113 -19.12 -5.07 -1.66
C GLN A 113 -19.50 -3.73 -2.32
N LEU A 114 -18.50 -2.93 -2.72
CA LEU A 114 -18.71 -1.67 -3.43
C LEU A 114 -19.38 -1.88 -4.79
N LEU A 115 -18.94 -2.87 -5.56
CA LEU A 115 -19.53 -3.21 -6.85
C LEU A 115 -20.99 -3.67 -6.70
N ALA A 116 -21.29 -4.49 -5.69
CA ALA A 116 -22.66 -4.93 -5.40
C ALA A 116 -23.56 -3.75 -4.99
N LEU A 117 -23.11 -2.90 -4.07
CA LEU A 117 -23.81 -1.68 -3.68
C LEU A 117 -23.95 -0.70 -4.85
N GLY A 118 -22.95 -0.63 -5.73
CA GLY A 118 -22.94 0.21 -6.93
C GLY A 118 -23.75 -0.33 -8.09
N LYS A 119 -24.32 -1.55 -7.95
CA LYS A 119 -25.04 -2.26 -9.03
C LYS A 119 -24.21 -2.44 -10.30
N VAL A 120 -22.90 -2.63 -10.13
CA VAL A 120 -21.92 -2.91 -11.17
C VAL A 120 -21.59 -4.40 -11.16
N LYS A 121 -21.56 -5.02 -12.35
CA LYS A 121 -21.22 -6.45 -12.48
C LYS A 121 -19.84 -6.72 -11.96
N ALA A 122 -19.70 -7.72 -11.08
CA ALA A 122 -18.43 -8.04 -10.42
C ALA A 122 -17.38 -8.56 -11.43
N LYS A 123 -17.78 -9.47 -12.32
CA LYS A 123 -16.84 -10.09 -13.28
C LYS A 123 -16.66 -9.24 -14.54
N ALA A 124 -15.41 -9.03 -14.94
CA ALA A 124 -15.06 -8.33 -16.17
C ALA A 124 -15.69 -8.98 -17.40
N ALA A 125 -15.73 -10.32 -17.46
CA ALA A 125 -16.31 -11.08 -18.57
C ALA A 125 -17.83 -10.90 -18.75
N GLU A 126 -18.54 -10.41 -17.74
CA GLU A 126 -19.99 -10.19 -17.79
C GLU A 126 -20.36 -8.77 -18.24
N ARG A 127 -19.37 -7.86 -18.30
CA ARG A 127 -19.59 -6.46 -18.68
C ARG A 127 -19.68 -6.28 -20.19
N GLY A 128 -20.68 -5.54 -20.63
CA GLY A 128 -20.90 -5.18 -22.04
C GLY A 128 -20.57 -3.71 -22.33
N GLU A 129 -20.96 -3.25 -23.52
CA GLU A 129 -20.62 -1.92 -24.05
C GLU A 129 -21.06 -0.74 -23.17
N ARG A 130 -22.14 -0.90 -22.41
CA ARG A 130 -22.71 0.16 -21.56
C ARG A 130 -22.20 0.14 -20.12
N ASP A 131 -21.50 -0.93 -19.75
CA ASP A 131 -20.94 -1.02 -18.39
C ASP A 131 -19.64 -0.22 -18.30
N PRO A 132 -19.32 0.38 -17.14
CA PRO A 132 -18.07 1.11 -16.96
C PRO A 132 -16.83 0.24 -17.20
N ILE A 133 -15.72 0.87 -17.60
CA ILE A 133 -14.40 0.23 -17.57
C ILE A 133 -13.87 0.32 -16.14
N LEU A 134 -13.51 -0.83 -15.57
CA LEU A 134 -12.94 -0.91 -14.23
C LEU A 134 -11.42 -1.04 -14.30
N ILE A 135 -10.73 -0.12 -13.66
CA ILE A 135 -9.27 -0.16 -13.51
C ILE A 135 -8.87 -0.15 -12.04
N ALA A 136 -7.73 -0.77 -11.73
CA ALA A 136 -7.16 -0.69 -10.39
C ALA A 136 -5.68 -0.31 -10.46
N GLY A 137 -5.27 0.53 -9.51
CA GLY A 137 -3.90 0.93 -9.27
C GLY A 137 -3.55 0.89 -7.78
N GLY A 138 -2.33 1.27 -7.47
CA GLY A 138 -1.78 1.20 -6.12
C GLY A 138 -0.83 0.02 -5.92
N PRO A 139 -0.24 -0.14 -4.73
CA PRO A 139 0.84 -1.12 -4.52
C PRO A 139 0.39 -2.57 -4.75
N CYS A 140 -0.80 -2.97 -4.30
CA CYS A 140 -1.21 -4.37 -4.44
C CYS A 140 -1.35 -4.81 -5.91
N PRO A 141 -2.12 -4.13 -6.79
CA PRO A 141 -2.20 -4.50 -8.20
C PRO A 141 -0.89 -4.32 -8.97
N THR A 142 -0.07 -3.32 -8.59
CA THR A 142 1.23 -3.10 -9.22
C THR A 142 2.16 -4.30 -9.07
N PHE A 143 2.13 -4.99 -7.93
CA PHE A 143 3.01 -6.14 -7.69
C PHE A 143 2.35 -7.49 -8.03
N ASN A 144 1.04 -7.65 -7.87
CA ASN A 144 0.32 -8.85 -8.31
C ASN A 144 -1.16 -8.54 -8.63
N PRO A 145 -1.53 -8.27 -9.88
CA PRO A 145 -2.91 -8.01 -10.28
C PRO A 145 -3.75 -9.28 -10.39
N GLU A 146 -3.14 -10.46 -10.47
CA GLU A 146 -3.82 -11.71 -10.85
C GLU A 146 -4.96 -12.13 -9.90
N PRO A 147 -4.90 -11.96 -8.57
CA PRO A 147 -6.05 -12.22 -7.71
C PRO A 147 -7.27 -11.34 -7.98
N LEU A 148 -7.10 -10.26 -8.73
CA LEU A 148 -8.16 -9.34 -9.12
C LEU A 148 -8.50 -9.42 -10.63
N ALA A 149 -7.81 -10.27 -11.39
CA ALA A 149 -7.93 -10.37 -12.86
C ALA A 149 -9.35 -10.72 -13.36
N ALA A 150 -10.13 -11.45 -12.56
CA ALA A 150 -11.53 -11.76 -12.89
C ALA A 150 -12.45 -10.54 -12.73
N ILE A 151 -12.05 -9.53 -11.95
CA ILE A 151 -12.87 -8.40 -11.53
C ILE A 151 -12.59 -7.15 -12.39
N PHE A 152 -11.34 -6.84 -12.65
CA PHE A 152 -10.93 -5.62 -13.34
C PHE A 152 -10.66 -5.83 -14.83
N ASP A 153 -10.97 -4.82 -15.63
CA ASP A 153 -10.69 -4.80 -17.08
C ASP A 153 -9.22 -4.50 -17.36
N ALA A 154 -8.62 -3.61 -16.54
CA ALA A 154 -7.21 -3.27 -16.66
C ALA A 154 -6.60 -2.86 -15.31
N PHE A 155 -5.25 -2.89 -15.25
CA PHE A 155 -4.47 -2.47 -14.10
C PHE A 155 -3.42 -1.44 -14.50
N ILE A 156 -3.21 -0.48 -13.60
CA ILE A 156 -2.17 0.54 -13.69
C ILE A 156 -0.94 0.02 -12.96
N ILE A 157 0.11 -0.31 -13.70
CA ILE A 157 1.36 -0.88 -13.18
C ILE A 157 2.40 0.24 -13.02
N GLY A 158 2.49 0.75 -11.80
CA GLY A 158 3.41 1.83 -11.46
C GLY A 158 2.74 3.06 -10.88
N GLU A 159 3.31 4.23 -11.19
CA GLU A 159 2.86 5.50 -10.64
C GLU A 159 1.80 6.14 -11.55
N GLY A 160 0.66 6.48 -10.95
CA GLY A 160 -0.52 6.91 -11.68
C GLY A 160 -0.34 8.24 -12.41
N GLU A 161 0.56 9.11 -11.94
CA GLU A 161 0.84 10.41 -12.56
C GLU A 161 1.32 10.26 -14.02
N VAL A 162 2.01 9.18 -14.32
CA VAL A 162 2.51 8.89 -15.67
C VAL A 162 1.48 8.11 -16.50
N VAL A 163 0.87 7.09 -15.90
CA VAL A 163 0.04 6.12 -16.64
C VAL A 163 -1.38 6.62 -16.84
N VAL A 164 -1.98 7.26 -15.81
CA VAL A 164 -3.41 7.64 -15.85
C VAL A 164 -3.71 8.69 -16.92
N PRO A 165 -2.91 9.75 -17.12
CA PRO A 165 -3.14 10.68 -18.23
C PRO A 165 -3.08 9.99 -19.60
N ALA A 166 -2.07 9.16 -19.85
CA ALA A 166 -1.92 8.43 -21.11
C ALA A 166 -3.08 7.43 -21.34
N PHE A 167 -3.54 6.76 -20.26
CA PHE A 167 -4.73 5.91 -20.31
C PHE A 167 -5.96 6.71 -20.73
N MET A 168 -6.19 7.89 -20.14
CA MET A 168 -7.35 8.73 -20.46
C MET A 168 -7.29 9.29 -21.89
N ASP A 169 -6.10 9.65 -22.38
CA ASP A 169 -5.93 10.10 -23.76
C ASP A 169 -6.37 9.01 -24.75
N VAL A 170 -5.86 7.79 -24.56
CA VAL A 170 -6.20 6.64 -25.42
C VAL A 170 -7.67 6.22 -25.26
N TYR A 171 -8.22 6.33 -24.05
CA TYR A 171 -9.66 6.09 -23.81
C TYR A 171 -10.53 7.07 -24.58
N HIS A 172 -10.20 8.37 -24.56
CA HIS A 172 -10.93 9.40 -25.32
C HIS A 172 -10.82 9.19 -26.82
N GLU A 173 -9.64 8.85 -27.32
CA GLU A 173 -9.46 8.49 -28.73
C GLU A 173 -10.35 7.31 -29.13
N ALA A 174 -10.32 6.22 -28.36
CA ALA A 174 -11.13 5.04 -28.62
C ALA A 174 -12.64 5.37 -28.64
N LYS A 175 -13.09 6.23 -27.72
CA LYS A 175 -14.47 6.71 -27.66
C LYS A 175 -14.84 7.56 -28.89
N GLN A 176 -13.95 8.45 -29.34
CA GLN A 176 -14.16 9.26 -30.55
C GLN A 176 -14.22 8.40 -31.82
N GLU A 177 -13.41 7.35 -31.88
CA GLU A 177 -13.39 6.38 -32.97
C GLU A 177 -14.60 5.42 -32.93
N GLY A 178 -15.38 5.41 -31.85
CA GLY A 178 -16.54 4.53 -31.68
C GLY A 178 -16.17 3.05 -31.54
N LEU A 179 -14.99 2.76 -30.96
CA LEU A 179 -14.52 1.40 -30.77
C LEU A 179 -15.39 0.62 -29.79
N SER A 180 -15.55 -0.67 -30.02
CA SER A 180 -16.17 -1.59 -29.08
C SER A 180 -15.34 -1.69 -27.79
N ARG A 181 -15.93 -2.18 -26.69
CA ARG A 181 -15.22 -2.43 -25.43
C ARG A 181 -13.96 -3.26 -25.63
N ARG A 182 -14.03 -4.31 -26.42
CA ARG A 182 -12.89 -5.19 -26.70
C ARG A 182 -11.75 -4.45 -27.42
N GLU A 183 -12.07 -3.70 -28.46
CA GLU A 183 -11.09 -2.90 -29.22
C GLU A 183 -10.48 -1.81 -28.34
N THR A 184 -11.31 -1.15 -27.51
CA THR A 184 -10.84 -0.17 -26.52
C THR A 184 -9.83 -0.79 -25.56
N LEU A 185 -10.11 -1.97 -24.99
CA LEU A 185 -9.17 -2.66 -24.08
C LEU A 185 -7.89 -3.08 -24.81
N GLN A 186 -7.96 -3.50 -26.07
CA GLN A 186 -6.76 -3.80 -26.88
C GLN A 186 -5.92 -2.54 -27.13
N LYS A 187 -6.56 -1.40 -27.42
CA LYS A 187 -5.88 -0.11 -27.61
C LYS A 187 -5.24 0.37 -26.30
N LEU A 188 -5.93 0.24 -25.18
CA LEU A 188 -5.44 0.56 -23.85
C LEU A 188 -4.26 -0.32 -23.40
N ALA A 189 -4.21 -1.60 -23.81
CA ALA A 189 -3.10 -2.50 -23.50
C ALA A 189 -1.76 -2.07 -24.14
N ALA A 190 -1.81 -1.20 -25.17
CA ALA A 190 -0.61 -0.63 -25.78
C ALA A 190 -0.03 0.54 -24.97
N VAL A 191 -0.78 1.10 -24.02
CA VAL A 191 -0.28 2.17 -23.12
C VAL A 191 0.76 1.59 -22.17
N PRO A 192 1.97 2.15 -22.09
CA PRO A 192 2.98 1.68 -21.15
C PRO A 192 2.45 1.69 -19.71
N GLY A 193 2.61 0.59 -19.00
CA GLY A 193 2.12 0.43 -17.63
C GLY A 193 0.64 0.00 -17.52
N VAL A 194 -0.05 -0.28 -18.61
CA VAL A 194 -1.42 -0.81 -18.56
C VAL A 194 -1.39 -2.33 -18.80
N TYR A 195 -1.85 -3.10 -17.82
CA TYR A 195 -2.02 -4.54 -17.88
C TYR A 195 -3.49 -4.90 -18.06
N VAL A 196 -3.84 -5.57 -19.16
CA VAL A 196 -5.21 -6.04 -19.46
C VAL A 196 -5.25 -7.56 -19.32
N PRO A 197 -5.80 -8.12 -18.22
CA PRO A 197 -5.70 -9.56 -17.92
C PRO A 197 -6.34 -10.47 -18.96
N SER A 198 -7.40 -10.02 -19.62
CA SER A 198 -8.11 -10.78 -20.65
C SER A 198 -7.26 -11.06 -21.90
N LEU A 199 -6.14 -10.35 -22.06
CA LEU A 199 -5.21 -10.52 -23.17
C LEU A 199 -4.05 -11.50 -22.84
N TYR A 200 -4.12 -12.23 -21.74
CA TYR A 200 -3.11 -13.23 -21.34
C TYR A 200 -3.77 -14.57 -20.98
N ALA A 201 -3.40 -15.63 -21.67
CA ALA A 201 -3.82 -16.98 -21.36
C ALA A 201 -2.87 -17.62 -20.35
N HIS A 202 -3.40 -18.18 -19.27
CA HIS A 202 -2.63 -18.87 -18.23
C HIS A 202 -2.81 -20.38 -18.39
N HIS A 203 -1.71 -21.10 -18.43
CA HIS A 203 -1.68 -22.55 -18.55
C HIS A 203 -1.19 -23.18 -17.24
N TYR A 204 -1.86 -24.22 -16.80
CA TYR A 204 -1.57 -24.92 -15.54
C TYR A 204 -1.36 -26.40 -15.82
N ASP A 205 -0.49 -27.04 -15.04
CA ASP A 205 -0.36 -28.51 -15.03
C ASP A 205 -1.46 -29.17 -14.18
N GLY A 206 -1.41 -30.51 -14.09
CA GLY A 206 -2.37 -31.30 -13.32
C GLY A 206 -2.29 -31.09 -11.80
N GLU A 207 -1.20 -30.50 -11.28
CA GLU A 207 -0.99 -30.18 -9.88
C GLU A 207 -1.34 -28.72 -9.56
N GLY A 208 -1.67 -27.94 -10.58
CA GLY A 208 -2.06 -26.53 -10.46
C GLY A 208 -0.90 -25.55 -10.52
N HIS A 209 0.31 -25.98 -10.87
CA HIS A 209 1.42 -25.05 -11.12
C HIS A 209 1.21 -24.31 -12.43
N LEU A 210 1.55 -23.03 -12.43
CA LEU A 210 1.55 -22.21 -13.64
C LEU A 210 2.73 -22.61 -14.53
N THR A 211 2.43 -23.08 -15.74
CA THR A 211 3.44 -23.57 -16.70
C THR A 211 3.78 -22.56 -17.78
N ALA A 212 2.83 -21.70 -18.13
CA ALA A 212 3.04 -20.61 -19.09
C ALA A 212 2.01 -19.50 -18.91
N ILE A 213 2.39 -18.28 -19.28
CA ILE A 213 1.49 -17.14 -19.50
C ILE A 213 1.70 -16.70 -20.94
N GLU A 214 0.70 -16.90 -21.79
CA GLU A 214 0.76 -16.59 -23.22
C GLU A 214 0.08 -15.25 -23.51
N PRO A 215 0.80 -14.25 -24.05
CA PRO A 215 0.17 -13.03 -24.53
C PRO A 215 -0.64 -13.32 -25.80
N LEU A 216 -1.91 -12.92 -25.78
CA LEU A 216 -2.81 -12.99 -26.92
C LEU A 216 -2.59 -11.82 -27.89
N PRO A 217 -3.13 -11.86 -29.12
CA PRO A 217 -3.00 -10.77 -30.08
C PRO A 217 -3.41 -9.41 -29.49
N GLY A 218 -2.51 -8.43 -29.60
CA GLY A 218 -2.68 -7.08 -29.02
C GLY A 218 -2.08 -6.90 -27.62
N ALA A 219 -1.64 -7.97 -26.95
CA ALA A 219 -0.95 -7.86 -25.67
C ALA A 219 0.56 -7.63 -25.83
N PRO A 220 1.18 -6.76 -25.04
CA PRO A 220 2.64 -6.67 -24.95
C PRO A 220 3.21 -7.96 -24.31
N LYS A 221 4.46 -8.32 -24.67
CA LYS A 221 5.14 -9.49 -24.07
C LYS A 221 5.34 -9.34 -22.56
N ALA A 222 5.56 -8.13 -22.10
CA ALA A 222 5.65 -7.74 -20.70
C ALA A 222 5.16 -6.31 -20.51
N VAL A 223 4.61 -6.01 -19.35
CA VAL A 223 4.14 -4.67 -18.97
C VAL A 223 5.16 -4.07 -18.02
N ALA A 224 5.89 -3.07 -18.52
CA ALA A 224 6.90 -2.38 -17.72
C ALA A 224 6.26 -1.39 -16.74
N ARG A 225 6.66 -1.46 -15.48
CA ARG A 225 6.29 -0.49 -14.47
C ARG A 225 6.71 0.92 -14.90
N GLN A 226 5.76 1.84 -14.90
CA GLN A 226 6.02 3.25 -15.14
C GLN A 226 6.25 3.99 -13.81
N TRP A 227 7.08 5.02 -13.81
CA TRP A 227 7.38 5.79 -12.63
C TRP A 227 7.83 7.21 -12.97
N VAL A 228 7.55 8.14 -12.07
CA VAL A 228 7.93 9.55 -12.20
C VAL A 228 9.44 9.66 -12.00
N HIS A 229 10.16 10.21 -12.97
CA HIS A 229 11.60 10.42 -12.86
C HIS A 229 11.95 11.67 -12.05
N ASP A 230 11.22 12.75 -12.31
CA ASP A 230 11.32 14.02 -11.61
C ASP A 230 10.07 14.25 -10.77
N LEU A 231 10.20 14.14 -9.45
CA LEU A 231 9.07 14.31 -8.53
C LEU A 231 8.60 15.77 -8.47
N ASP A 232 9.47 16.73 -8.71
CA ASP A 232 9.13 18.15 -8.63
C ASP A 232 8.14 18.58 -9.72
N ALA A 233 8.05 17.81 -10.82
CA ALA A 233 7.08 18.05 -11.88
C ALA A 233 5.62 17.79 -11.47
N TYR A 234 5.39 17.11 -10.34
CA TYR A 234 4.04 16.71 -9.88
C TYR A 234 3.82 17.11 -8.43
N PRO A 235 2.87 18.01 -8.13
CA PRO A 235 2.50 18.33 -6.75
C PRO A 235 2.06 17.09 -5.99
N ALA A 236 2.46 16.95 -4.73
CA ALA A 236 2.12 15.80 -3.91
C ALA A 236 1.82 16.19 -2.46
N HIS A 237 0.66 16.81 -2.30
CA HIS A 237 0.14 17.28 -1.02
C HIS A 237 -1.36 16.97 -0.88
N THR A 238 -1.90 17.21 0.31
CA THR A 238 -3.35 17.12 0.56
C THR A 238 -4.09 18.11 -0.33
N VAL A 239 -4.98 17.62 -1.19
CA VAL A 239 -5.81 18.44 -2.11
C VAL A 239 -7.13 18.80 -1.45
N VAL A 240 -7.84 17.82 -0.92
CA VAL A 240 -9.11 18.04 -0.21
C VAL A 240 -8.85 18.02 1.29
N VAL A 241 -9.12 19.11 1.95
CA VAL A 241 -8.91 19.27 3.39
C VAL A 241 -10.21 18.99 4.14
N THR A 242 -10.14 18.09 5.11
CA THR A 242 -11.25 17.69 5.97
C THR A 242 -10.72 17.32 7.35
N ASP A 243 -11.55 17.46 8.38
CA ASP A 243 -11.22 17.01 9.75
C ASP A 243 -11.47 15.51 9.95
N ASN A 244 -12.24 14.89 9.06
CA ASN A 244 -12.57 13.47 9.12
C ASN A 244 -11.50 12.61 8.44
N THR A 245 -10.28 12.62 8.98
CA THR A 245 -9.14 11.83 8.52
C THR A 245 -8.42 11.19 9.70
N GLU A 246 -7.66 10.12 9.44
CA GLU A 246 -6.91 9.40 10.46
C GLU A 246 -5.88 10.28 11.19
N PHE A 247 -5.30 11.24 10.49
CA PHE A 247 -4.16 12.00 11.01
C PHE A 247 -4.42 13.49 11.23
N ASN A 248 -5.47 14.07 10.71
CA ASN A 248 -5.74 15.52 10.75
C ASN A 248 -4.50 16.40 10.45
N PHE A 249 -3.70 15.98 9.44
CA PHE A 249 -2.50 16.67 8.95
C PHE A 249 -2.72 17.14 7.52
N TYR A 250 -1.98 18.19 7.13
CA TYR A 250 -1.73 18.46 5.73
C TYR A 250 -0.54 17.62 5.30
N LEU A 251 -0.78 16.61 4.48
CA LEU A 251 0.25 15.68 4.05
C LEU A 251 1.09 16.29 2.93
N ILE A 252 2.40 16.14 3.01
CA ILE A 252 3.37 16.56 1.99
C ILE A 252 4.33 15.40 1.75
N GLU A 253 4.53 15.02 0.49
CA GLU A 253 5.50 14.00 0.12
C GLU A 253 6.91 14.59 -0.02
N THR A 254 7.90 13.99 0.64
CA THR A 254 9.30 14.42 0.55
C THR A 254 10.11 13.56 -0.41
N ALA A 255 9.78 12.26 -0.50
CA ALA A 255 10.55 11.31 -1.29
C ALA A 255 9.75 10.06 -1.64
N ARG A 256 10.10 9.39 -2.72
CA ARG A 256 9.62 8.06 -3.11
C ARG A 256 10.74 7.06 -3.24
N GLY A 257 10.45 5.83 -2.81
CA GLY A 257 11.40 4.74 -2.85
C GLY A 257 12.41 4.78 -1.71
N CYS A 258 13.31 3.78 -1.69
CA CYS A 258 14.31 3.63 -0.65
C CYS A 258 15.66 3.29 -1.27
N GLY A 259 16.69 4.09 -0.96
CA GLY A 259 18.07 3.93 -1.43
C GLY A 259 18.93 2.97 -0.59
N ARG A 260 18.38 2.49 0.52
CA ARG A 260 19.08 1.58 1.43
C ARG A 260 19.31 0.20 0.79
N ARG A 261 19.74 -0.77 1.56
CA ARG A 261 19.92 -2.17 1.12
C ARG A 261 18.62 -2.70 0.49
N PHE A 262 18.71 -3.73 -0.36
CA PHE A 262 17.52 -4.28 -1.01
C PHE A 262 16.57 -4.86 0.05
N CYS A 263 15.31 -4.40 0.05
CA CYS A 263 14.32 -4.86 1.03
C CYS A 263 13.92 -6.31 0.74
N MET A 264 14.01 -7.17 1.77
CA MET A 264 13.61 -8.58 1.70
C MET A 264 12.14 -8.79 2.03
N ALA A 265 11.58 -7.91 2.86
CA ALA A 265 10.31 -8.15 3.55
C ALA A 265 9.12 -7.39 2.95
N GLY A 266 9.34 -6.29 2.26
CA GLY A 266 8.26 -5.45 1.75
C GLY A 266 8.41 -5.08 0.28
N TYR A 267 7.36 -4.53 -0.29
CA TYR A 267 7.39 -4.00 -1.64
C TYR A 267 8.53 -2.99 -1.82
N CYS A 268 9.37 -3.21 -2.81
CA CYS A 268 10.56 -2.42 -3.02
C CYS A 268 10.38 -1.47 -4.19
N PHE A 269 10.16 -0.21 -3.87
CA PHE A 269 10.13 0.85 -4.87
C PHE A 269 11.54 1.43 -5.05
N ARG A 270 12.20 1.09 -6.13
CA ARG A 270 13.46 1.67 -6.58
C ARG A 270 13.21 2.36 -7.91
N LYS A 271 13.92 3.40 -8.23
CA LYS A 271 15.03 4.13 -7.62
C LYS A 271 14.52 5.10 -6.55
N PRO A 272 15.34 5.43 -5.51
CA PRO A 272 14.98 6.51 -4.59
C PRO A 272 15.01 7.86 -5.34
N ARG A 273 14.04 8.71 -5.08
CA ARG A 273 13.92 10.07 -5.64
C ARG A 273 13.44 10.99 -4.53
N ASN A 274 14.06 12.15 -4.43
CA ASN A 274 13.70 13.18 -3.47
C ASN A 274 13.07 14.35 -4.21
N ARG A 275 12.15 15.04 -3.56
CA ARG A 275 11.73 16.38 -3.97
C ARG A 275 12.77 17.41 -3.53
N SER A 276 12.90 18.48 -4.28
CA SER A 276 13.73 19.59 -3.85
C SER A 276 13.12 20.30 -2.63
N LEU A 277 13.97 20.82 -1.77
CA LEU A 277 13.53 21.60 -0.62
C LEU A 277 12.68 22.82 -1.03
N ALA A 278 12.98 23.42 -2.17
CA ALA A 278 12.22 24.55 -2.72
C ALA A 278 10.75 24.17 -2.98
N VAL A 279 10.50 23.05 -3.68
CA VAL A 279 9.12 22.59 -3.97
C VAL A 279 8.40 22.20 -2.68
N ILE A 280 9.08 21.53 -1.75
CA ILE A 280 8.45 21.19 -0.46
C ILE A 280 8.07 22.46 0.30
N ASN A 281 8.92 23.49 0.30
CA ASN A 281 8.62 24.76 0.96
C ASN A 281 7.45 25.50 0.29
N GLU A 282 7.27 25.42 -1.02
CA GLU A 282 6.06 25.95 -1.69
C GLU A 282 4.79 25.22 -1.18
N GLU A 283 4.85 23.89 -1.02
CA GLU A 283 3.73 23.11 -0.48
C GLU A 283 3.49 23.39 1.02
N VAL A 284 4.55 23.71 1.78
CA VAL A 284 4.45 24.20 3.18
C VAL A 284 3.72 25.54 3.24
N GLN A 285 4.01 26.47 2.34
CA GLN A 285 3.30 27.75 2.24
C GLN A 285 1.82 27.55 1.85
N GLU A 286 1.52 26.59 0.99
CA GLU A 286 0.13 26.23 0.67
C GLU A 286 -0.61 25.67 1.90
N ALA A 287 0.07 24.82 2.69
CA ALA A 287 -0.49 24.22 3.91
C ALA A 287 -0.95 25.27 4.95
N LEU A 288 -0.25 26.41 5.05
CA LEU A 288 -0.57 27.51 5.98
C LEU A 288 -2.00 28.03 5.82
N LYS A 289 -2.58 27.93 4.60
CA LYS A 289 -3.95 28.37 4.31
C LYS A 289 -5.01 27.50 4.98
N TYR A 290 -4.66 26.25 5.30
CA TYR A 290 -5.61 25.22 5.72
C TYR A 290 -5.33 24.65 7.11
N ARG A 291 -4.06 24.39 7.44
CA ARG A 291 -3.65 23.60 8.61
C ARG A 291 -2.40 24.17 9.26
N LYS A 292 -2.31 23.98 10.59
CA LYS A 292 -1.08 24.27 11.35
C LYS A 292 -0.21 23.04 11.60
N ARG A 293 -0.58 21.89 11.01
CA ARG A 293 0.11 20.62 11.23
C ARG A 293 0.38 19.94 9.90
N ILE A 294 1.65 19.61 9.66
CA ILE A 294 2.12 18.91 8.45
C ILE A 294 2.46 17.47 8.79
N GLY A 295 2.05 16.55 7.92
CA GLY A 295 2.50 15.17 7.92
C GLY A 295 3.49 14.94 6.78
N LEU A 296 4.76 14.73 7.09
CA LEU A 296 5.77 14.40 6.09
C LEU A 296 5.67 12.93 5.67
N MET A 297 5.56 12.70 4.37
CA MET A 297 5.37 11.39 3.77
C MET A 297 6.60 10.96 2.96
N GLY A 298 7.07 9.73 3.18
CA GLY A 298 8.18 9.13 2.45
C GLY A 298 8.56 7.78 3.04
N ALA A 299 9.25 6.94 2.26
CA ALA A 299 9.64 5.60 2.70
C ALA A 299 10.68 5.58 3.83
N ALA A 300 11.48 6.65 3.94
CA ALA A 300 12.51 6.83 4.97
C ALA A 300 12.77 8.33 5.14
N ILE A 301 11.92 9.01 5.88
CA ILE A 301 11.99 10.48 6.07
C ILE A 301 13.34 10.93 6.63
N SER A 302 13.91 10.18 7.57
CA SER A 302 15.24 10.47 8.14
C SER A 302 16.40 10.33 7.14
N ASP A 303 16.15 9.78 5.94
CA ASP A 303 17.14 9.70 4.86
C ASP A 303 17.05 10.89 3.88
N TYR A 304 16.08 11.79 4.07
CA TYR A 304 15.97 12.97 3.21
C TYR A 304 17.19 13.89 3.42
N PRO A 305 17.94 14.25 2.35
CA PRO A 305 19.24 14.92 2.51
C PRO A 305 19.20 16.23 3.27
N GLU A 306 18.12 17.00 3.10
CA GLU A 306 17.92 18.31 3.68
C GLU A 306 16.93 18.31 4.84
N ILE A 307 16.79 17.17 5.55
CA ILE A 307 15.76 17.00 6.60
C ILE A 307 15.89 18.05 7.70
N ASP A 308 17.10 18.38 8.13
CA ASP A 308 17.33 19.35 9.21
C ASP A 308 16.96 20.78 8.79
N ALA A 309 17.21 21.14 7.52
CA ALA A 309 16.78 22.42 6.97
C ALA A 309 15.25 22.49 6.86
N LEU A 310 14.64 21.44 6.31
CA LEU A 310 13.18 21.34 6.21
C LEU A 310 12.49 21.45 7.58
N CYS A 311 13.04 20.81 8.60
CA CYS A 311 12.51 20.91 9.97
C CYS A 311 12.52 22.36 10.47
N LYS A 312 13.61 23.10 10.27
CA LYS A 312 13.73 24.50 10.66
C LYS A 312 12.77 25.40 9.90
N ASP A 313 12.63 25.17 8.58
CA ASP A 313 11.71 25.94 7.74
C ASP A 313 10.28 25.78 8.22
N ILE A 314 9.82 24.53 8.46
CA ILE A 314 8.46 24.24 8.94
C ILE A 314 8.20 24.90 10.30
N LEU A 315 9.11 24.76 11.26
CA LEU A 315 8.96 25.37 12.60
C LEU A 315 9.04 26.90 12.51
N GLY A 316 9.90 27.45 11.64
CA GLY A 316 10.03 28.89 11.39
C GLY A 316 8.74 29.54 10.90
N GLU A 317 7.92 28.82 10.16
CA GLU A 317 6.59 29.24 9.72
C GLU A 317 5.50 29.07 10.82
N GLY A 318 5.87 28.64 12.02
CA GLY A 318 4.94 28.41 13.13
C GLY A 318 4.06 27.19 12.95
N LEU A 319 4.47 26.24 12.09
CA LEU A 319 3.80 24.97 11.87
C LEU A 319 4.38 23.88 12.76
N SER A 320 3.58 22.88 13.09
CA SER A 320 4.04 21.65 13.71
C SER A 320 4.11 20.52 12.66
N MET A 321 4.98 19.52 12.90
CA MET A 321 5.15 18.42 11.97
C MET A 321 5.04 17.07 12.64
N SER A 322 4.77 16.05 11.81
CA SER A 322 4.73 14.65 12.20
C SER A 322 5.30 13.77 11.10
N VAL A 323 5.82 12.63 11.49
CA VAL A 323 6.27 11.56 10.60
C VAL A 323 5.75 10.22 11.11
N ALA A 324 5.53 9.25 10.21
CA ALA A 324 4.98 7.95 10.59
C ALA A 324 6.00 7.08 11.34
N SER A 325 7.24 7.02 10.84
CA SER A 325 8.34 6.24 11.43
C SER A 325 9.68 6.70 10.88
N PHE A 326 10.75 6.33 11.57
CA PHE A 326 12.11 6.58 11.11
C PHE A 326 12.93 5.31 11.01
N ARG A 327 14.03 5.43 10.30
CA ARG A 327 15.13 4.48 10.41
C ARG A 327 16.06 4.91 11.56
N ALA A 328 16.32 3.98 12.48
CA ALA A 328 17.14 4.26 13.65
C ALA A 328 18.61 4.62 13.32
N ASP A 329 19.10 4.22 12.15
CA ASP A 329 20.48 4.47 11.69
C ASP A 329 20.66 5.81 10.94
N SER A 330 19.62 6.61 10.79
CA SER A 330 19.67 7.92 10.10
C SER A 330 18.94 9.05 10.84
N VAL A 331 18.55 8.83 12.08
CA VAL A 331 17.88 9.86 12.89
C VAL A 331 18.89 10.92 13.30
N THR A 332 18.55 12.20 13.07
CA THR A 332 19.35 13.35 13.52
C THR A 332 18.76 13.94 14.82
N LYS A 333 19.61 14.62 15.57
CA LYS A 333 19.15 15.34 16.78
C LYS A 333 18.15 16.43 16.41
N GLU A 334 18.41 17.19 15.35
CA GLU A 334 17.54 18.27 14.86
C GLU A 334 16.13 17.76 14.52
N LEU A 335 16.03 16.64 13.79
CA LEU A 335 14.75 16.02 13.47
C LEU A 335 13.98 15.63 14.74
N VAL A 336 14.65 15.01 15.72
CA VAL A 336 13.99 14.56 16.96
C VAL A 336 13.55 15.75 17.82
N ASP A 337 14.39 16.77 17.97
CA ASP A 337 14.07 17.99 18.70
C ASP A 337 12.88 18.72 18.07
N SER A 338 12.86 18.88 16.75
CA SER A 338 11.78 19.51 15.99
C SER A 338 10.45 18.76 16.12
N LEU A 339 10.50 17.43 16.16
CA LEU A 339 9.31 16.61 16.37
C LEU A 339 8.82 16.69 17.81
N ALA A 340 9.72 16.77 18.79
CA ALA A 340 9.37 16.97 20.19
C ALA A 340 8.73 18.36 20.41
N GLU A 341 9.28 19.42 19.78
CA GLU A 341 8.69 20.76 19.77
C GLU A 341 7.31 20.78 19.12
N SER A 342 7.11 19.99 18.07
CA SER A 342 5.81 19.75 17.41
C SER A 342 4.84 18.92 18.26
N GLY A 343 5.24 18.49 19.45
CA GLY A 343 4.40 17.76 20.41
C GLY A 343 4.34 16.24 20.16
N LEU A 344 5.34 15.65 19.47
CA LEU A 344 5.44 14.21 19.31
C LEU A 344 5.60 13.52 20.67
N LYS A 345 4.70 12.58 20.98
CA LYS A 345 4.71 11.84 22.25
C LYS A 345 5.33 10.45 22.16
N THR A 346 5.39 9.89 20.96
CA THR A 346 5.86 8.52 20.72
C THR A 346 6.82 8.49 19.54
N LEU A 347 8.06 8.07 19.76
CA LEU A 347 9.05 7.85 18.72
C LEU A 347 8.92 6.41 18.20
N THR A 348 8.69 6.27 16.89
CA THR A 348 8.46 4.95 16.24
C THR A 348 9.66 4.53 15.41
N MET A 349 10.23 3.36 15.73
CA MET A 349 11.36 2.76 15.03
C MET A 349 10.97 1.40 14.44
N ALA A 350 11.58 1.02 13.33
CA ALA A 350 11.30 -0.23 12.62
C ALA A 350 12.57 -1.11 12.52
N PRO A 351 13.03 -1.75 13.62
CA PRO A 351 14.13 -2.73 13.55
C PRO A 351 13.71 -4.01 12.81
N GLU A 352 12.43 -4.32 12.77
CA GLU A 352 11.75 -5.48 12.17
C GLU A 352 12.08 -6.82 12.83
N ALA A 353 13.24 -6.97 13.49
CA ALA A 353 13.67 -8.19 14.19
C ALA A 353 14.46 -7.86 15.47
N GLY A 354 14.43 -8.77 16.44
CA GLY A 354 15.11 -8.63 17.72
C GLY A 354 16.61 -8.87 17.66
N SER A 355 17.06 -9.80 16.83
CA SER A 355 18.47 -10.18 16.73
C SER A 355 19.19 -9.50 15.56
N ASP A 356 20.49 -9.22 15.71
CA ASP A 356 21.35 -8.76 14.61
C ASP A 356 21.39 -9.79 13.46
N ARG A 357 21.34 -11.08 13.82
CA ARG A 357 21.24 -12.17 12.85
C ARG A 357 20.02 -12.00 11.94
N MET A 358 18.84 -11.83 12.49
CA MET A 358 17.64 -11.67 11.69
C MET A 358 17.60 -10.32 10.95
N ARG A 359 18.14 -9.26 11.54
CA ARG A 359 18.31 -7.99 10.81
C ARG A 359 19.25 -8.13 9.60
N ALA A 360 20.28 -8.99 9.70
CA ALA A 360 21.14 -9.34 8.56
C ALA A 360 20.38 -10.17 7.51
N VAL A 361 19.59 -11.18 7.92
CA VAL A 361 18.75 -12.00 7.03
C VAL A 361 17.81 -11.11 6.19
N ILE A 362 17.15 -10.14 6.81
CA ILE A 362 16.24 -9.24 6.10
C ILE A 362 16.94 -8.03 5.45
N ASN A 363 18.28 -8.03 5.50
CA ASN A 363 19.10 -6.97 4.90
C ASN A 363 18.78 -5.55 5.43
N LYS A 364 18.36 -5.43 6.69
CA LYS A 364 17.86 -4.17 7.28
C LYS A 364 18.96 -3.13 7.46
N GLY A 365 20.17 -3.56 7.86
CA GLY A 365 21.32 -2.69 8.08
C GLY A 365 21.23 -1.81 9.33
N ILE A 366 20.29 -2.10 10.21
CA ILE A 366 20.18 -1.46 11.54
C ILE A 366 20.83 -2.38 12.56
N GLU A 367 21.77 -1.86 13.33
CA GLU A 367 22.41 -2.50 14.45
C GLU A 367 21.78 -2.06 15.77
N GLU A 368 21.99 -2.80 16.82
CA GLU A 368 21.32 -2.54 18.10
C GLU A 368 21.68 -1.17 18.67
N HIS A 369 22.94 -0.74 18.57
CA HIS A 369 23.39 0.55 19.08
C HIS A 369 22.60 1.73 18.43
N HIS A 370 22.13 1.60 17.18
CA HIS A 370 21.30 2.63 16.55
C HIS A 370 19.96 2.81 17.27
N LEU A 371 19.40 1.71 17.81
CA LEU A 371 18.12 1.78 18.55
C LEU A 371 18.30 2.52 19.88
N PHE A 372 19.37 2.22 20.63
CA PHE A 372 19.70 2.91 21.87
C PHE A 372 20.02 4.38 21.63
N HIS A 373 20.79 4.68 20.58
CA HIS A 373 21.10 6.07 20.21
C HIS A 373 19.82 6.86 19.87
N SER A 374 18.94 6.31 19.06
CA SER A 374 17.66 6.95 18.72
C SER A 374 16.78 7.17 19.95
N MET A 375 16.77 6.20 20.86
CA MET A 375 16.07 6.29 22.13
C MET A 375 16.66 7.38 23.02
N ASP A 376 17.98 7.50 23.07
CA ASP A 376 18.68 8.55 23.83
C ASP A 376 18.35 9.96 23.33
N LEU A 377 18.36 10.16 22.01
CA LEU A 377 17.93 11.41 21.39
C LEU A 377 16.48 11.73 21.77
N GLY A 378 15.58 10.74 21.67
CA GLY A 378 14.17 10.93 22.03
C GLY A 378 13.98 11.31 23.50
N LEU A 379 14.63 10.59 24.43
CA LEU A 379 14.57 10.85 25.87
C LEU A 379 15.13 12.24 26.20
N SER A 380 16.23 12.62 25.58
CA SER A 380 16.86 13.94 25.75
C SER A 380 15.96 15.07 25.26
N ALA A 381 15.21 14.87 24.17
CA ALA A 381 14.22 15.81 23.65
C ALA A 381 12.89 15.81 24.45
N GLY A 382 12.75 14.97 25.47
CA GLY A 382 11.55 14.88 26.28
C GLY A 382 10.48 13.91 25.81
N ILE A 383 10.72 13.15 24.74
CA ILE A 383 9.82 12.09 24.29
C ILE A 383 9.89 10.91 25.25
N ARG A 384 8.75 10.45 25.73
CA ARG A 384 8.70 9.43 26.79
C ARG A 384 8.28 8.06 26.31
N ASN A 385 7.56 7.96 25.18
CA ASN A 385 7.05 6.70 24.67
C ASN A 385 7.81 6.29 23.41
N PHE A 386 7.99 4.97 23.25
CA PHE A 386 8.65 4.40 22.09
C PHE A 386 7.82 3.26 21.51
N ARG A 387 7.87 3.12 20.19
CA ARG A 387 7.21 2.02 19.48
C ARG A 387 8.22 1.32 18.56
N LEU A 388 8.19 0.00 18.59
CA LEU A 388 8.97 -0.84 17.68
C LEU A 388 8.04 -1.60 16.76
N TYR A 389 8.32 -1.58 15.46
CA TYR A 389 7.73 -2.51 14.50
C TYR A 389 8.58 -3.77 14.42
N ILE A 390 7.92 -4.93 14.61
CA ILE A 390 8.55 -6.24 14.63
C ILE A 390 7.76 -7.18 13.74
N MET A 391 8.46 -8.04 12.99
CA MET A 391 7.87 -9.13 12.24
C MET A 391 8.19 -10.48 12.90
N VAL A 392 7.24 -11.42 12.82
CA VAL A 392 7.40 -12.81 13.29
C VAL A 392 7.00 -13.77 12.18
N GLY A 393 7.75 -14.88 12.04
CA GLY A 393 7.57 -15.83 10.96
C GLY A 393 8.40 -15.52 9.72
N LEU A 394 9.49 -14.79 9.89
CA LEU A 394 10.47 -14.52 8.82
C LEU A 394 11.13 -15.83 8.33
N PRO A 395 11.51 -15.94 7.05
CA PRO A 395 12.35 -17.02 6.58
C PRO A 395 13.62 -17.13 7.41
N PHE A 396 14.04 -18.37 7.70
CA PHE A 396 15.23 -18.69 8.53
C PHE A 396 15.14 -18.28 10.02
N GLU A 397 13.97 -17.82 10.51
CA GLU A 397 13.74 -17.45 11.91
C GLU A 397 13.71 -18.69 12.81
N GLN A 398 14.42 -18.63 13.93
CA GLN A 398 14.55 -19.66 14.94
C GLN A 398 13.89 -19.23 16.28
N GLU A 399 13.78 -20.13 17.24
CA GLU A 399 13.17 -19.80 18.53
C GLU A 399 14.02 -18.79 19.33
N GLU A 400 15.34 -18.82 19.14
CA GLU A 400 16.31 -17.90 19.74
C GLU A 400 16.10 -16.46 19.25
N ASP A 401 15.60 -16.29 18.02
CA ASP A 401 15.28 -14.94 17.50
C ASP A 401 14.05 -14.35 18.16
N ILE A 402 13.12 -15.22 18.58
CA ILE A 402 11.96 -14.79 19.37
C ILE A 402 12.39 -14.38 20.78
N ASP A 403 13.35 -15.12 21.38
CA ASP A 403 13.94 -14.75 22.66
C ASP A 403 14.69 -13.42 22.55
N ALA A 404 15.38 -13.20 21.44
CA ALA A 404 16.07 -11.93 21.18
C ALA A 404 15.10 -10.73 21.05
N ILE A 405 13.86 -10.92 20.59
CA ILE A 405 12.84 -9.85 20.60
C ILE A 405 12.48 -9.49 22.05
N ILE A 406 12.29 -10.50 22.90
CA ILE A 406 11.97 -10.31 24.32
C ILE A 406 13.10 -9.58 25.02
N ASP A 407 14.33 -10.10 24.87
CA ASP A 407 15.54 -9.55 25.49
C ASP A 407 15.81 -8.10 25.06
N LEU A 408 15.68 -7.80 23.76
CA LEU A 408 15.78 -6.43 23.25
C LEU A 408 14.75 -5.49 23.89
N ALA A 409 13.49 -5.93 23.99
CA ALA A 409 12.43 -5.13 24.58
C ALA A 409 12.67 -4.86 26.06
N GLU A 410 13.15 -5.85 26.82
CA GLU A 410 13.50 -5.70 28.23
C GLU A 410 14.67 -4.73 28.41
N ARG A 411 15.75 -4.88 27.67
CA ARG A 411 16.92 -3.98 27.74
C ARG A 411 16.60 -2.55 27.33
N LEU A 412 15.79 -2.35 26.28
CA LEU A 412 15.34 -1.01 25.92
C LEU A 412 14.46 -0.40 27.00
N LYS A 413 13.61 -1.20 27.65
CA LYS A 413 12.79 -0.72 28.77
C LYS A 413 13.60 -0.39 29.99
N ASP A 414 14.62 -1.20 30.35
CA ASP A 414 15.57 -0.90 31.43
C ASP A 414 16.31 0.41 31.16
N TYR A 415 16.78 0.60 29.92
CA TYR A 415 17.44 1.83 29.51
C TYR A 415 16.56 3.08 29.66
N MET A 416 15.25 2.96 29.32
CA MET A 416 14.29 4.03 29.56
C MET A 416 14.18 4.36 31.06
N GLU A 417 14.10 3.34 31.93
CA GLU A 417 13.95 3.49 33.37
C GLU A 417 15.21 4.09 34.02
N GLU A 418 16.39 3.65 33.61
CA GLU A 418 17.70 4.22 34.04
C GLU A 418 17.81 5.71 33.70
N ARG A 419 17.19 6.16 32.60
CA ARG A 419 17.08 7.58 32.22
C ARG A 419 15.90 8.29 32.85
N GLY A 420 15.24 7.68 33.85
CA GLY A 420 14.12 8.26 34.59
C GLY A 420 12.79 8.32 33.83
N SER A 421 12.68 7.65 32.67
CA SER A 421 11.45 7.64 31.90
C SER A 421 10.48 6.59 32.43
N LYS A 422 9.25 7.00 32.77
CA LYS A 422 8.11 6.14 33.09
C LYS A 422 7.20 5.87 31.90
N GLY A 423 7.65 6.21 30.68
CA GLY A 423 6.90 6.04 29.45
C GLY A 423 6.69 4.59 29.05
N THR A 424 5.90 4.39 28.02
CA THR A 424 5.52 3.07 27.50
C THR A 424 6.40 2.67 26.31
N LEU A 425 6.89 1.43 26.34
CA LEU A 425 7.45 0.76 25.16
C LEU A 425 6.38 -0.12 24.52
N THR A 426 6.02 0.17 23.27
CA THR A 426 5.02 -0.57 22.51
C THR A 426 5.70 -1.39 21.42
N LEU A 427 5.47 -2.70 21.37
CA LEU A 427 5.82 -3.54 20.24
C LEU A 427 4.58 -3.75 19.37
N SER A 428 4.65 -3.34 18.12
CA SER A 428 3.66 -3.67 17.08
C SER A 428 4.21 -4.84 16.29
N VAL A 429 3.61 -6.03 16.49
CA VAL A 429 4.13 -7.30 16.00
C VAL A 429 3.23 -7.87 14.92
N ASN A 430 3.78 -8.01 13.71
CA ASN A 430 3.05 -8.45 12.53
C ASN A 430 3.56 -9.81 12.06
N PRO A 431 2.66 -10.75 11.71
CA PRO A 431 3.05 -11.95 10.98
C PRO A 431 3.66 -11.59 9.62
N PHE A 432 4.81 -12.18 9.28
CA PHE A 432 5.46 -11.93 8.01
C PHE A 432 4.72 -12.63 6.85
N ILE A 433 4.58 -11.92 5.74
CA ILE A 433 4.00 -12.41 4.49
C ILE A 433 5.00 -12.19 3.37
N PRO A 434 5.50 -13.25 2.70
CA PRO A 434 6.37 -13.11 1.53
C PRO A 434 5.62 -12.39 0.40
N LYS A 435 6.22 -11.32 -0.13
CA LYS A 435 5.61 -10.47 -1.15
C LYS A 435 6.20 -10.73 -2.55
N PRO A 436 5.42 -10.51 -3.63
CA PRO A 436 5.92 -10.51 -5.01
C PRO A 436 7.09 -9.56 -5.21
N PHE A 437 7.98 -9.88 -6.13
CA PHE A 437 9.18 -9.10 -6.45
C PHE A 437 10.11 -8.80 -5.26
N THR A 438 10.06 -9.66 -4.23
CA THR A 438 11.05 -9.64 -3.15
C THR A 438 11.90 -10.91 -3.20
N PRO A 439 13.10 -10.92 -2.62
CA PRO A 439 13.90 -12.13 -2.52
C PRO A 439 13.16 -13.28 -1.84
N PHE A 440 12.25 -12.99 -0.91
CA PHE A 440 11.47 -14.01 -0.20
C PHE A 440 10.24 -14.51 -0.98
N GLN A 441 10.01 -14.09 -2.23
CA GLN A 441 8.91 -14.62 -3.05
C GLN A 441 8.99 -16.14 -3.28
N TRP A 442 10.19 -16.75 -3.19
CA TRP A 442 10.38 -18.21 -3.30
C TRP A 442 10.18 -18.95 -1.99
N GLU A 443 10.31 -18.25 -0.85
CA GLU A 443 10.19 -18.87 0.47
C GLU A 443 8.73 -19.07 0.88
N PRO A 444 8.45 -20.14 1.65
CA PRO A 444 7.13 -20.34 2.23
C PRO A 444 6.83 -19.29 3.30
N MET A 445 5.58 -18.99 3.51
CA MET A 445 5.09 -18.35 4.72
C MET A 445 5.23 -19.33 5.89
N ALA A 446 5.59 -18.85 7.07
CA ALA A 446 5.65 -19.71 8.26
C ALA A 446 4.26 -20.30 8.60
N ASP A 447 4.25 -21.54 9.10
CA ASP A 447 3.00 -22.19 9.52
C ASP A 447 2.27 -21.34 10.56
N ARG A 448 0.97 -21.16 10.36
CA ARG A 448 0.15 -20.30 11.21
C ARG A 448 0.21 -20.70 12.70
N LYS A 449 0.22 -21.99 13.01
CA LYS A 449 0.26 -22.48 14.40
C LYS A 449 1.62 -22.15 15.06
N VAL A 450 2.70 -22.21 14.28
CA VAL A 450 4.03 -21.79 14.75
C VAL A 450 4.03 -20.31 15.07
N VAL A 451 3.53 -19.48 14.16
CA VAL A 451 3.43 -18.03 14.36
C VAL A 451 2.55 -17.70 15.56
N GLU A 452 1.35 -18.33 15.69
CA GLU A 452 0.46 -18.16 16.84
C GLU A 452 1.15 -18.51 18.16
N LYS A 453 1.95 -19.60 18.19
CA LYS A 453 2.71 -20.02 19.37
C LYS A 453 3.78 -18.99 19.76
N ARG A 454 4.53 -18.49 18.79
CA ARG A 454 5.58 -17.47 18.97
C ARG A 454 4.99 -16.16 19.48
N LEU A 455 3.93 -15.67 18.84
CA LEU A 455 3.23 -14.45 19.25
C LEU A 455 2.66 -14.54 20.66
N LYS A 456 2.06 -15.69 21.01
CA LYS A 456 1.57 -15.96 22.37
C LYS A 456 2.68 -15.95 23.41
N ARG A 457 3.88 -16.49 23.05
CA ARG A 457 5.07 -16.46 23.92
C ARG A 457 5.52 -15.03 24.18
N LEU A 458 5.67 -14.23 23.12
CA LEU A 458 6.03 -12.80 23.21
C LEU A 458 5.05 -12.03 24.12
N GLU A 459 3.76 -12.13 23.83
CA GLU A 459 2.73 -11.43 24.59
C GLU A 459 2.75 -11.85 26.06
N LYS A 460 2.75 -13.15 26.34
CA LYS A 460 2.71 -13.70 27.72
C LYS A 460 3.92 -13.25 28.53
N THR A 461 5.10 -13.19 27.93
CA THR A 461 6.33 -12.80 28.62
C THR A 461 6.37 -11.29 28.87
N LEU A 462 6.21 -10.50 27.82
CA LEU A 462 6.35 -9.05 27.88
C LEU A 462 5.20 -8.35 28.63
N ARG A 463 3.99 -8.94 28.65
CA ARG A 463 2.85 -8.41 29.40
C ARG A 463 3.10 -8.31 30.92
N ARG A 464 4.08 -9.07 31.44
CA ARG A 464 4.48 -9.01 32.86
C ARG A 464 5.33 -7.80 33.19
N ARG A 465 5.96 -7.19 32.19
CA ARG A 465 6.80 -6.02 32.34
C ARG A 465 5.92 -4.75 32.34
N LYS A 466 6.03 -3.97 33.41
CA LYS A 466 5.25 -2.73 33.57
C LYS A 466 5.58 -1.74 32.44
N HIS A 467 4.56 -1.11 31.87
CA HIS A 467 4.68 -0.16 30.76
C HIS A 467 5.33 -0.74 29.49
N VAL A 468 5.20 -2.06 29.27
CA VAL A 468 5.43 -2.70 27.97
C VAL A 468 4.08 -3.18 27.42
N VAL A 469 3.78 -2.80 26.18
CA VAL A 469 2.55 -3.15 25.47
C VAL A 469 2.91 -3.92 24.20
N VAL A 470 2.22 -5.01 23.93
CA VAL A 470 2.38 -5.81 22.71
C VAL A 470 1.08 -5.78 21.94
N ASN A 471 1.09 -5.14 20.78
CA ASN A 471 0.00 -5.14 19.82
C ASN A 471 0.29 -6.16 18.73
N ILE A 472 -0.59 -7.13 18.55
CA ILE A 472 -0.39 -8.25 17.64
C ILE A 472 -1.45 -8.18 16.55
N GLU A 473 -1.02 -8.20 15.28
CA GLU A 473 -1.93 -8.39 14.17
C GLU A 473 -2.36 -9.86 14.04
N SER A 474 -3.58 -10.05 13.54
CA SER A 474 -4.22 -11.35 13.47
C SER A 474 -3.48 -12.32 12.55
N PRO A 475 -2.92 -13.45 13.05
CA PRO A 475 -2.32 -14.46 12.17
C PRO A 475 -3.33 -15.08 11.20
N LYS A 476 -4.63 -15.07 11.54
CA LYS A 476 -5.70 -15.55 10.65
C LYS A 476 -5.91 -14.61 9.46
N GLU A 477 -5.86 -13.31 9.69
CA GLU A 477 -5.95 -12.33 8.61
C GLU A 477 -4.69 -12.32 7.76
N ALA A 478 -3.50 -12.41 8.37
CA ALA A 478 -2.23 -12.55 7.66
C ALA A 478 -2.21 -13.80 6.75
N TYR A 479 -2.80 -14.91 7.18
CA TYR A 479 -2.97 -16.11 6.34
C TYR A 479 -3.82 -15.82 5.10
N ILE A 480 -4.96 -15.14 5.24
CA ILE A 480 -5.81 -14.76 4.11
C ILE A 480 -5.06 -13.78 3.21
N GLN A 481 -4.46 -12.76 3.79
CA GLN A 481 -3.66 -11.76 3.06
C GLN A 481 -2.52 -12.41 2.26
N GLY A 482 -1.87 -13.43 2.82
CA GLY A 482 -0.83 -14.20 2.13
C GLY A 482 -1.35 -14.92 0.88
N VAL A 483 -2.55 -15.52 0.94
CA VAL A 483 -3.18 -16.13 -0.23
C VAL A 483 -3.48 -15.08 -1.29
N LEU A 484 -4.05 -13.93 -0.89
CA LEU A 484 -4.39 -12.84 -1.79
C LEU A 484 -3.14 -12.22 -2.43
N SER A 485 -2.08 -12.02 -1.66
CA SER A 485 -0.84 -11.42 -2.14
C SER A 485 -0.07 -12.32 -3.13
N ARG A 486 -0.13 -13.64 -2.94
CA ARG A 486 0.66 -14.65 -3.69
C ARG A 486 -0.16 -15.46 -4.70
N GLY A 487 -1.48 -15.24 -4.73
CA GLY A 487 -2.43 -15.97 -5.54
C GLY A 487 -2.32 -15.69 -7.02
N ASP A 488 -2.91 -16.57 -7.80
CA ASP A 488 -3.14 -16.41 -9.23
C ASP A 488 -4.61 -16.04 -9.51
N ARG A 489 -5.00 -15.93 -10.78
CA ARG A 489 -6.35 -15.50 -11.18
C ARG A 489 -7.48 -16.41 -10.69
N ARG A 490 -7.20 -17.68 -10.35
CA ARG A 490 -8.19 -18.61 -9.77
C ARG A 490 -8.62 -18.15 -8.38
N VAL A 491 -7.74 -17.47 -7.64
CA VAL A 491 -8.07 -16.84 -6.36
C VAL A 491 -9.11 -15.72 -6.53
N GLY A 492 -9.08 -15.01 -7.65
CA GLY A 492 -10.08 -13.99 -8.01
C GLY A 492 -11.49 -14.57 -8.15
N GLU A 493 -11.63 -15.72 -8.80
CA GLU A 493 -12.91 -16.43 -8.87
C GLU A 493 -13.39 -16.87 -7.47
N ALA A 494 -12.46 -17.33 -6.60
CA ALA A 494 -12.80 -17.66 -5.22
C ALA A 494 -13.21 -16.43 -4.39
N LEU A 495 -12.67 -15.24 -4.68
CA LEU A 495 -13.12 -13.98 -4.07
C LEU A 495 -14.56 -13.66 -4.43
N VAL A 496 -14.92 -13.77 -5.73
CA VAL A 496 -16.28 -13.53 -6.21
C VAL A 496 -17.25 -14.52 -5.54
N LEU A 497 -16.93 -15.81 -5.54
CA LEU A 497 -17.74 -16.82 -4.87
C LEU A 497 -17.83 -16.56 -3.35
N ALA A 498 -16.76 -16.11 -2.71
CA ALA A 498 -16.80 -15.78 -1.28
C ALA A 498 -17.77 -14.63 -1.00
N HIS A 499 -17.82 -13.64 -1.87
CA HIS A 499 -18.77 -12.53 -1.76
C HIS A 499 -20.22 -13.03 -1.86
N GLU A 500 -20.54 -13.88 -2.83
CA GLU A 500 -21.85 -14.51 -3.00
C GLU A 500 -22.26 -15.37 -1.77
N LEU A 501 -21.30 -16.02 -1.13
CA LEU A 501 -21.49 -16.85 0.07
C LEU A 501 -21.51 -16.06 1.39
N GLY A 502 -21.44 -14.73 1.37
CA GLY A 502 -21.54 -13.87 2.55
C GLY A 502 -20.23 -13.16 2.95
N GLY A 503 -19.30 -12.95 2.02
CA GLY A 503 -18.13 -12.10 2.17
C GLY A 503 -16.88 -12.80 2.72
N SER A 504 -15.97 -12.05 3.33
CA SER A 504 -14.64 -12.51 3.74
C SER A 504 -14.63 -13.75 4.65
N LYS A 505 -15.65 -13.91 5.47
CA LYS A 505 -15.81 -15.09 6.36
C LYS A 505 -15.98 -16.39 5.57
N SER A 506 -16.51 -16.31 4.35
CA SER A 506 -16.75 -17.45 3.46
C SER A 506 -15.58 -17.78 2.54
N PHE A 507 -14.49 -17.01 2.56
CA PHE A 507 -13.36 -17.18 1.63
C PHE A 507 -12.74 -18.59 1.69
N LYS A 508 -12.53 -19.13 2.90
CA LYS A 508 -12.02 -20.50 3.05
C LYS A 508 -12.98 -21.55 2.45
N ARG A 509 -14.29 -21.33 2.57
CA ARG A 509 -15.30 -22.20 1.96
C ARG A 509 -15.29 -22.08 0.44
N ALA A 510 -15.22 -20.85 -0.10
CA ALA A 510 -15.12 -20.61 -1.54
C ALA A 510 -13.88 -21.27 -2.16
N MET A 511 -12.71 -21.13 -1.54
CA MET A 511 -11.48 -21.82 -1.95
C MET A 511 -11.68 -23.33 -2.04
N LYS A 512 -12.31 -23.93 -1.02
CA LYS A 512 -12.59 -25.37 -0.98
C LYS A 512 -13.57 -25.80 -2.09
N GLU A 513 -14.65 -25.05 -2.31
CA GLU A 513 -15.64 -25.35 -3.37
C GLU A 513 -14.98 -25.30 -4.76
N MET A 514 -14.04 -24.38 -4.96
CA MET A 514 -13.23 -24.26 -6.18
C MET A 514 -12.05 -25.25 -6.26
N ARG A 515 -11.90 -26.15 -5.27
CA ARG A 515 -10.77 -27.09 -5.17
C ARG A 515 -9.39 -26.42 -5.17
N LEU A 516 -9.31 -25.21 -4.59
CA LEU A 516 -8.06 -24.50 -4.40
C LEU A 516 -7.57 -24.70 -2.96
N ASP A 517 -6.36 -25.21 -2.81
CA ASP A 517 -5.73 -25.37 -1.51
C ASP A 517 -4.93 -24.09 -1.14
N PRO A 518 -5.31 -23.36 -0.09
CA PRO A 518 -4.51 -22.23 0.39
C PRO A 518 -3.06 -22.58 0.70
N ALA A 519 -2.79 -23.82 1.15
CA ALA A 519 -1.44 -24.29 1.46
C ALA A 519 -0.52 -24.27 0.23
N PHE A 520 -1.07 -24.50 -0.96
CA PHE A 520 -0.35 -24.40 -2.23
C PHE A 520 0.26 -23.02 -2.44
N TYR A 521 -0.46 -21.94 -2.09
CA TYR A 521 0.02 -20.57 -2.23
C TYR A 521 0.99 -20.16 -1.11
N LEU A 522 0.82 -20.72 0.10
CA LEU A 522 1.50 -20.23 1.30
C LEU A 522 2.72 -21.07 1.69
N TYR A 523 2.59 -22.40 1.72
CA TYR A 523 3.50 -23.23 2.50
C TYR A 523 4.52 -24.03 1.68
N ARG A 524 4.42 -24.04 0.35
CA ARG A 524 5.43 -24.72 -0.45
C ARG A 524 6.63 -23.81 -0.73
N LYS A 525 7.81 -24.39 -0.67
CA LYS A 525 9.01 -23.75 -1.19
C LYS A 525 8.96 -23.79 -2.71
N ARG A 526 9.24 -22.68 -3.37
CA ARG A 526 9.17 -22.53 -4.82
C ARG A 526 10.56 -22.70 -5.42
N PRO A 527 10.73 -23.43 -6.53
CA PRO A 527 12.02 -23.53 -7.21
C PRO A 527 12.39 -22.20 -7.89
N GLU A 528 13.69 -22.02 -8.18
CA GLU A 528 14.18 -20.84 -8.91
C GLU A 528 13.48 -20.66 -10.25
N SER A 529 13.17 -21.78 -10.93
CA SER A 529 12.49 -21.83 -12.23
C SER A 529 10.99 -21.57 -12.17
N GLU A 530 10.42 -21.30 -10.99
CA GLU A 530 9.00 -21.05 -10.83
C GLU A 530 8.52 -19.91 -11.74
N ILE A 531 7.44 -20.16 -12.47
CA ILE A 531 6.69 -19.13 -13.19
C ILE A 531 5.68 -18.55 -12.21
N PHE A 532 5.85 -17.29 -11.86
CA PHE A 532 4.97 -16.60 -10.92
C PHE A 532 3.74 -16.00 -11.61
N PRO A 533 2.61 -15.82 -10.92
CA PRO A 533 1.45 -15.14 -11.49
C PRO A 533 1.76 -13.76 -12.08
N TRP A 534 2.73 -13.05 -11.50
CA TRP A 534 3.18 -11.72 -11.92
C TRP A 534 4.34 -11.72 -12.93
N GLU A 535 4.65 -12.86 -13.57
CA GLU A 535 5.80 -13.01 -14.50
C GLU A 535 5.76 -12.07 -15.72
N ARG A 536 4.58 -11.57 -16.09
CA ARG A 536 4.42 -10.63 -17.22
C ARG A 536 4.57 -9.16 -16.84
N LEU A 537 4.81 -8.88 -15.57
CA LEU A 537 5.13 -7.53 -15.11
C LEU A 537 6.65 -7.36 -15.05
N ASP A 538 7.13 -6.26 -15.60
CA ASP A 538 8.53 -5.89 -15.51
C ASP A 538 8.69 -4.72 -14.51
N MET A 539 9.16 -5.02 -13.33
CA MET A 539 9.44 -4.05 -12.26
C MET A 539 10.84 -3.43 -12.38
N GLY A 540 11.59 -3.78 -13.43
CA GLY A 540 12.98 -3.41 -13.62
C GLY A 540 13.96 -4.29 -12.85
N PHE A 541 13.49 -5.23 -12.02
CA PHE A 541 14.38 -6.12 -11.27
C PHE A 541 14.74 -7.35 -12.08
N LYS A 542 16.04 -7.68 -12.11
CA LYS A 542 16.49 -8.98 -12.63
C LYS A 542 16.04 -10.09 -11.67
N LYS A 543 15.30 -11.08 -12.15
CA LYS A 543 14.84 -12.24 -11.36
C LYS A 543 16.02 -12.97 -10.71
N SER A 544 17.12 -13.13 -11.45
CA SER A 544 18.37 -13.70 -10.94
C SER A 544 18.98 -12.91 -9.77
N TYR A 545 18.92 -11.58 -9.80
CA TYR A 545 19.36 -10.75 -8.70
C TYR A 545 18.54 -10.99 -7.42
N LEU A 546 17.21 -11.05 -7.54
CA LEU A 546 16.34 -11.33 -6.40
C LEU A 546 16.66 -12.70 -5.78
N TYR A 547 16.92 -13.71 -6.60
CA TYR A 547 17.27 -15.05 -6.14
C TYR A 547 18.66 -15.09 -5.50
N GLU A 548 19.63 -14.34 -6.01
CA GLU A 548 20.94 -14.19 -5.38
C GLU A 548 20.86 -13.49 -4.02
N GLU A 549 20.00 -12.49 -3.88
CA GLU A 549 19.74 -11.86 -2.57
C GLU A 549 19.11 -12.85 -1.57
N LEU A 550 18.25 -13.78 -2.04
CA LEU A 550 17.74 -14.86 -1.20
C LEU A 550 18.87 -15.77 -0.68
N LYS A 551 19.81 -16.16 -1.56
CA LYS A 551 20.98 -16.97 -1.17
C LYS A 551 21.85 -16.23 -0.14
N ARG A 552 22.08 -14.93 -0.38
CA ARG A 552 22.81 -14.06 0.56
C ARG A 552 22.13 -13.99 1.92
N ALA A 553 20.80 -13.88 1.97
CA ALA A 553 20.03 -13.89 3.20
C ALA A 553 20.26 -15.18 4.01
N ALA A 554 20.21 -16.34 3.33
CA ALA A 554 20.47 -17.64 3.95
C ALA A 554 21.91 -17.77 4.52
N GLU A 555 22.88 -17.07 3.90
CA GLU A 555 24.27 -17.06 4.29
C GLU A 555 24.65 -15.90 5.24
N LEU A 556 23.69 -15.10 5.67
CA LEU A 556 23.90 -13.89 6.49
C LEU A 556 24.85 -12.86 5.84
N LYS A 557 24.81 -12.74 4.52
CA LYS A 557 25.67 -11.82 3.73
C LYS A 557 24.87 -10.61 3.26
N PRO A 558 24.79 -9.54 4.03
CA PRO A 558 24.01 -8.37 3.66
C PRO A 558 24.61 -7.67 2.42
N THR A 559 23.76 -7.05 1.64
CA THR A 559 24.15 -6.26 0.47
C THR A 559 24.44 -4.83 0.89
N ILE A 560 25.40 -4.18 0.24
CA ILE A 560 25.67 -2.77 0.45
C ILE A 560 24.49 -1.89 -0.05
N PRO A 561 24.32 -0.68 0.50
CA PRO A 561 23.31 0.28 0.02
C PRO A 561 23.44 0.59 -1.47
N CYS A 562 22.41 1.20 -2.05
CA CYS A 562 22.44 1.75 -3.40
C CYS A 562 23.41 2.94 -3.43
N PHE A 563 24.14 3.11 -4.54
CA PHE A 563 25.04 4.22 -4.77
C PHE A 563 24.88 4.71 -6.21
N GLU A 564 25.39 5.89 -6.51
CA GLU A 564 25.33 6.46 -7.85
C GLU A 564 26.07 5.57 -8.87
N GLY A 565 25.43 5.31 -10.01
CA GLY A 565 25.96 4.37 -11.03
C GLY A 565 25.79 2.88 -10.67
N CYS A 566 25.01 2.52 -9.67
CA CYS A 566 24.74 1.13 -9.34
C CYS A 566 23.73 0.49 -10.30
N HIS A 567 24.13 -0.57 -11.02
CA HIS A 567 23.27 -1.35 -11.94
C HIS A 567 22.98 -2.78 -11.48
N ARG A 568 23.19 -3.11 -10.21
CA ARG A 568 23.09 -4.49 -9.69
C ARG A 568 21.71 -5.11 -9.86
N CYS A 569 20.68 -4.44 -9.39
CA CYS A 569 19.31 -4.98 -9.42
C CYS A 569 18.63 -4.87 -10.80
N GLY A 570 19.12 -4.00 -11.67
CA GLY A 570 18.58 -3.78 -13.03
C GLY A 570 17.69 -2.55 -13.19
N VAL A 571 17.29 -1.88 -12.10
CA VAL A 571 16.38 -0.72 -12.14
C VAL A 571 17.08 0.55 -12.66
N CYS A 572 18.39 0.69 -12.43
CA CYS A 572 19.18 1.89 -12.82
C CYS A 572 20.00 1.63 -14.06
#